data_8c84c9c8125317d5bb90409410c81857
#
_entry.id   8c84c9c8125317d5bb90409410c81857
#
_cell.length_a   1.000
_cell.length_b   1.000
_cell.length_c   1.000
_cell.angle_alpha   90.00
_cell.angle_beta   90.00
_cell.angle_gamma   90.00
#
_symmetry.space_group_name_H-M   'P 1'
#
loop_
_entity.id
_entity.type
_entity.pdbx_description
1 polymer ?
#
loop_
_entity_poly.entity_id
_entity_poly.type
_entity_poly.pdbx_seq_one_letter_code
_entity_poly.pdbx_strand_id
1 'polypeptide(L)'
;EVQVLREVKQWEEAYKLLQQANQRTPDDADLLYEQAMMAEKIDQIDTMEQLLRRVIVLKPEHAHAYNALGYSLADRNVRLEEARSLIARALQLTPGDPFITDSLGWVEFRLGNNDEALRLLRSAYATRPDAEIAAHLGEVLWAMGQQDEARRIWAEGRKRDAGNDVLRETLVRLKAQ
;
A
#
# COMPACT_ATOMS: atom_id res chain seq x y z
N GLU A 1 -1.62 -3.13 -24.07
CA GLU A 1 -1.70 -4.57 -23.75
C GLU A 1 -1.61 -4.80 -22.22
N VAL A 2 -0.55 -4.27 -21.54
CA VAL A 2 -0.40 -4.39 -20.09
C VAL A 2 -1.60 -3.85 -19.32
N GLN A 3 -2.14 -2.70 -19.73
CA GLN A 3 -3.30 -2.08 -19.06
C GLN A 3 -4.52 -3.00 -19.12
N VAL A 4 -4.79 -3.63 -20.26
CA VAL A 4 -5.90 -4.58 -20.41
C VAL A 4 -5.70 -5.79 -19.49
N LEU A 5 -4.48 -6.34 -19.42
CA LEU A 5 -4.17 -7.47 -18.56
C LEU A 5 -4.37 -7.12 -17.07
N ARG A 6 -4.03 -5.90 -16.67
CA ARG A 6 -4.29 -5.40 -15.29
C ARG A 6 -5.79 -5.31 -15.00
N GLU A 7 -6.58 -4.81 -15.94
CA GLU A 7 -8.03 -4.67 -15.79
C GLU A 7 -8.73 -6.02 -15.62
N VAL A 8 -8.24 -7.07 -16.31
CA VAL A 8 -8.76 -8.45 -16.16
C VAL A 8 -7.98 -9.27 -15.12
N LYS A 9 -7.10 -8.62 -14.34
CA LYS A 9 -6.30 -9.25 -13.28
C LYS A 9 -5.42 -10.41 -13.74
N GLN A 10 -4.90 -10.36 -14.96
CA GLN A 10 -3.91 -11.30 -15.48
C GLN A 10 -2.49 -10.85 -15.14
N TRP A 11 -2.15 -10.94 -13.85
CA TRP A 11 -0.95 -10.34 -13.30
C TRP A 11 0.35 -10.96 -13.82
N GLU A 12 0.37 -12.29 -14.04
CA GLU A 12 1.56 -12.98 -14.54
C GLU A 12 1.92 -12.58 -15.96
N GLU A 13 0.93 -12.50 -16.84
CA GLU A 13 1.13 -12.06 -18.22
C GLU A 13 1.59 -10.59 -18.25
N ALA A 14 0.96 -9.73 -17.44
CA ALA A 14 1.37 -8.34 -17.31
C ALA A 14 2.82 -8.24 -16.82
N TYR A 15 3.20 -9.03 -15.82
CA TYR A 15 4.58 -9.08 -15.33
C TYR A 15 5.57 -9.47 -16.44
N LYS A 16 5.29 -10.51 -17.19
CA LYS A 16 6.15 -10.99 -18.29
C LYS A 16 6.33 -9.93 -19.37
N LEU A 17 5.26 -9.23 -19.76
CA LEU A 17 5.34 -8.17 -20.75
C LEU A 17 6.20 -7.00 -20.25
N LEU A 18 6.06 -6.61 -18.99
CA LEU A 18 6.86 -5.56 -18.37
C LEU A 18 8.33 -5.97 -18.25
N GLN A 19 8.58 -7.22 -17.89
CA GLN A 19 9.95 -7.78 -17.84
C GLN A 19 10.62 -7.69 -19.21
N GLN A 20 9.92 -8.06 -20.28
CA GLN A 20 10.44 -7.94 -21.65
C GLN A 20 10.67 -6.48 -22.05
N ALA A 21 9.76 -5.59 -21.69
CA ALA A 21 9.91 -4.15 -21.96
C ALA A 21 11.15 -3.60 -21.27
N ASN A 22 11.39 -3.98 -20.02
CA ASN A 22 12.56 -3.56 -19.25
C ASN A 22 13.88 -4.13 -19.81
N GLN A 23 13.86 -5.29 -20.43
CA GLN A 23 15.04 -5.82 -21.15
C GLN A 23 15.40 -4.96 -22.37
N ARG A 24 14.41 -4.39 -23.04
CA ARG A 24 14.60 -3.54 -24.21
C ARG A 24 15.00 -2.12 -23.85
N THR A 25 14.48 -1.62 -22.73
CA THR A 25 14.72 -0.27 -22.23
C THR A 25 15.15 -0.36 -20.76
N PRO A 26 16.36 -0.85 -20.48
CA PRO A 26 16.88 -0.89 -19.12
C PRO A 26 16.90 0.53 -18.54
N ASP A 27 16.74 0.64 -17.23
CA ASP A 27 16.79 1.92 -16.52
C ASP A 27 15.64 2.91 -16.80
N ASP A 28 14.52 2.43 -17.34
CA ASP A 28 13.27 3.20 -17.35
C ASP A 28 12.58 3.03 -16.00
N ALA A 29 12.62 4.07 -15.18
CA ALA A 29 12.09 4.01 -13.81
C ALA A 29 10.60 3.70 -13.78
N ASP A 30 9.80 4.23 -14.70
CA ASP A 30 8.36 4.00 -14.74
C ASP A 30 8.03 2.55 -15.11
N LEU A 31 8.73 1.98 -16.07
CA LEU A 31 8.55 0.56 -16.43
C LEU A 31 9.00 -0.38 -15.30
N LEU A 32 10.09 -0.06 -14.62
CA LEU A 32 10.56 -0.83 -13.47
C LEU A 32 9.55 -0.77 -12.31
N TYR A 33 8.96 0.40 -12.07
CA TYR A 33 7.91 0.56 -11.07
C TYR A 33 6.67 -0.29 -11.41
N GLU A 34 6.21 -0.24 -12.66
CA GLU A 34 5.07 -1.05 -13.10
C GLU A 34 5.35 -2.56 -12.95
N GLN A 35 6.56 -3.00 -13.30
CA GLN A 35 6.96 -4.38 -13.10
C GLN A 35 6.98 -4.76 -11.61
N ALA A 36 7.44 -3.86 -10.75
CA ALA A 36 7.44 -4.07 -9.30
C ALA A 36 6.02 -4.26 -8.76
N MET A 37 5.06 -3.50 -9.25
CA MET A 37 3.65 -3.63 -8.85
C MET A 37 3.06 -4.97 -9.30
N MET A 38 3.44 -5.46 -10.46
CA MET A 38 3.01 -6.80 -10.92
C MET A 38 3.71 -7.91 -10.13
N ALA A 39 4.98 -7.73 -9.77
CA ALA A 39 5.72 -8.67 -8.90
C ALA A 39 5.02 -8.83 -7.54
N GLU A 40 4.53 -7.75 -6.97
CA GLU A 40 3.71 -7.79 -5.74
C GLU A 40 2.46 -8.64 -5.92
N LYS A 41 1.73 -8.46 -7.02
CA LYS A 41 0.48 -9.19 -7.31
C LYS A 41 0.67 -10.69 -7.49
N ILE A 42 1.85 -11.13 -7.92
CA ILE A 42 2.20 -12.55 -8.08
C ILE A 42 3.07 -13.07 -6.92
N ASP A 43 3.11 -12.35 -5.82
CA ASP A 43 3.80 -12.72 -4.57
C ASP A 43 5.34 -12.89 -4.74
N GLN A 44 5.92 -12.20 -5.71
CA GLN A 44 7.39 -12.12 -5.87
C GLN A 44 7.94 -10.91 -5.14
N ILE A 45 7.90 -10.97 -3.82
CA ILE A 45 8.20 -9.83 -2.95
C ILE A 45 9.66 -9.41 -3.01
N ASP A 46 10.60 -10.35 -3.06
CA ASP A 46 12.03 -10.01 -3.17
C ASP A 46 12.33 -9.29 -4.49
N THR A 47 11.75 -9.75 -5.59
CA THR A 47 11.85 -9.09 -6.89
C THR A 47 11.26 -7.69 -6.86
N MET A 48 10.08 -7.54 -6.25
CA MET A 48 9.44 -6.23 -6.06
C MET A 48 10.38 -5.27 -5.32
N GLU A 49 10.96 -5.71 -4.21
CA GLU A 49 11.87 -4.89 -3.41
C GLU A 49 13.09 -4.44 -4.23
N GLN A 50 13.72 -5.36 -4.94
CA GLN A 50 14.87 -5.04 -5.80
C GLN A 50 14.53 -4.01 -6.87
N LEU A 51 13.40 -4.20 -7.54
CA LEU A 51 12.93 -3.28 -8.57
C LEU A 51 12.64 -1.88 -8.01
N LEU A 52 11.96 -1.79 -6.87
CA LEU A 52 11.65 -0.51 -6.22
C LEU A 52 12.91 0.22 -5.76
N ARG A 53 13.90 -0.50 -5.21
CA ARG A 53 15.18 0.10 -4.86
C ARG A 53 15.92 0.64 -6.09
N ARG A 54 15.84 -0.06 -7.21
CA ARG A 54 16.39 0.44 -8.47
C ARG A 54 15.69 1.70 -8.95
N VAL A 55 14.37 1.75 -8.87
CA VAL A 55 13.57 2.95 -9.21
C VAL A 55 14.03 4.16 -8.37
N ILE A 56 14.22 3.97 -7.08
CA ILE A 56 14.66 5.04 -6.16
C ILE A 56 16.05 5.56 -6.53
N VAL A 57 16.96 4.68 -6.95
CA VAL A 57 18.29 5.08 -7.41
C VAL A 57 18.21 5.89 -8.70
N LEU A 58 17.40 5.45 -9.67
CA LEU A 58 17.25 6.10 -10.96
C LEU A 58 16.48 7.42 -10.86
N LYS A 59 15.49 7.49 -9.97
CA LYS A 59 14.59 8.64 -9.82
C LYS A 59 14.32 8.91 -8.34
N PRO A 60 15.24 9.61 -7.63
CA PRO A 60 15.14 9.86 -6.19
C PRO A 60 13.92 10.67 -5.74
N GLU A 61 13.18 11.26 -6.67
CA GLU A 61 11.93 11.99 -6.41
C GLU A 61 10.68 11.15 -6.72
N HIS A 62 10.82 9.86 -6.96
CA HIS A 62 9.67 8.98 -7.26
C HIS A 62 8.93 8.60 -5.98
N ALA A 63 7.98 9.44 -5.57
CA ALA A 63 7.25 9.29 -4.32
C ALA A 63 6.56 7.93 -4.18
N HIS A 64 5.92 7.44 -5.25
CA HIS A 64 5.20 6.16 -5.21
C HIS A 64 6.12 4.96 -4.96
N ALA A 65 7.37 5.00 -5.43
CA ALA A 65 8.33 3.93 -5.17
C ALA A 65 8.70 3.85 -3.68
N TYR A 66 8.97 4.99 -3.04
CA TYR A 66 9.20 5.05 -1.60
C TYR A 66 8.01 4.53 -0.82
N ASN A 67 6.81 4.97 -1.18
CA ASN A 67 5.59 4.56 -0.50
C ASN A 67 5.33 3.06 -0.66
N ALA A 68 5.43 2.53 -1.87
CA ALA A 68 5.20 1.11 -2.15
C ALA A 68 6.18 0.22 -1.40
N LEU A 69 7.47 0.58 -1.38
CA LEU A 69 8.48 -0.19 -0.65
C LEU A 69 8.22 -0.11 0.86
N GLY A 70 7.99 1.08 1.38
CA GLY A 70 7.73 1.27 2.81
C GLY A 70 6.47 0.56 3.27
N TYR A 71 5.38 0.66 2.52
CA TYR A 71 4.13 -0.05 2.83
C TYR A 71 4.32 -1.57 2.84
N SER A 72 5.03 -2.11 1.85
CA SER A 72 5.30 -3.55 1.79
C SER A 72 6.07 -4.05 3.01
N LEU A 73 7.09 -3.32 3.45
CA LEU A 73 7.84 -3.65 4.66
C LEU A 73 6.96 -3.58 5.91
N ALA A 74 6.14 -2.53 6.04
CA ALA A 74 5.22 -2.35 7.16
C ALA A 74 4.17 -3.47 7.21
N ASP A 75 3.57 -3.81 6.08
CA ASP A 75 2.53 -4.82 5.99
C ASP A 75 3.05 -6.22 6.34
N ARG A 76 4.29 -6.52 5.98
CA ARG A 76 4.98 -7.75 6.37
C ARG A 76 5.56 -7.72 7.79
N ASN A 77 5.44 -6.61 8.49
CA ASN A 77 5.96 -6.37 9.84
C ASN A 77 7.48 -6.56 9.94
N VAL A 78 8.23 -6.11 8.93
CA VAL A 78 9.69 -6.21 8.87
C VAL A 78 10.32 -4.85 8.63
N ARG A 79 11.49 -4.62 9.20
CA ARG A 79 12.28 -3.40 9.02
C ARG A 79 11.43 -2.12 9.14
N LEU A 80 10.67 -2.03 10.22
CA LEU A 80 9.64 -1.01 10.41
C LEU A 80 10.21 0.42 10.46
N GLU A 81 11.41 0.61 11.01
CA GLU A 81 12.05 1.93 11.02
C GLU A 81 12.47 2.39 9.61
N GLU A 82 12.97 1.46 8.79
CA GLU A 82 13.22 1.74 7.38
C GLU A 82 11.91 2.06 6.65
N ALA A 83 10.86 1.29 6.90
CA ALA A 83 9.53 1.53 6.32
C ALA A 83 9.04 2.95 6.66
N ARG A 84 9.14 3.35 7.91
CA ARG A 84 8.77 4.70 8.35
C ARG A 84 9.54 5.77 7.58
N SER A 85 10.86 5.63 7.46
CA SER A 85 11.72 6.58 6.76
C SER A 85 11.35 6.71 5.28
N LEU A 86 11.10 5.58 4.62
CA LEU A 86 10.68 5.54 3.21
C LEU A 86 9.34 6.25 2.99
N ILE A 87 8.35 5.96 3.82
CA ILE A 87 7.02 6.57 3.72
C ILE A 87 7.08 8.06 4.06
N ALA A 88 7.86 8.45 5.08
CA ALA A 88 8.08 9.86 5.41
C ALA A 88 8.70 10.62 4.23
N ARG A 89 9.64 10.02 3.52
CA ARG A 89 10.20 10.61 2.31
C ARG A 89 9.16 10.78 1.20
N ALA A 90 8.32 9.77 0.99
CA ALA A 90 7.21 9.87 0.03
C ALA A 90 6.27 11.03 0.37
N LEU A 91 5.96 11.21 1.65
CA LEU A 91 5.06 12.28 2.09
C LEU A 91 5.71 13.66 1.93
N GLN A 92 7.02 13.79 2.12
CA GLN A 92 7.74 15.03 1.83
C GLN A 92 7.67 15.39 0.33
N LEU A 93 7.75 14.39 -0.55
CA LEU A 93 7.67 14.59 -2.00
C LEU A 93 6.25 14.90 -2.47
N THR A 94 5.24 14.38 -1.80
CA THR A 94 3.82 14.59 -2.12
C THR A 94 3.03 14.93 -0.84
N PRO A 95 3.17 16.15 -0.32
CA PRO A 95 2.49 16.55 0.92
C PRO A 95 0.96 16.44 0.80
N GLY A 96 0.33 15.92 1.84
CA GLY A 96 -1.13 15.84 1.91
C GLY A 96 -1.74 14.67 1.15
N ASP A 97 -0.96 13.81 0.52
CA ASP A 97 -1.49 12.65 -0.17
C ASP A 97 -2.14 11.68 0.83
N PRO A 98 -3.44 11.37 0.69
CA PRO A 98 -4.14 10.53 1.67
C PRO A 98 -3.68 9.08 1.67
N PHE A 99 -3.24 8.54 0.53
CA PHE A 99 -2.75 7.16 0.47
C PHE A 99 -1.37 7.01 1.13
N ILE A 100 -0.51 8.02 0.99
CA ILE A 100 0.79 8.02 1.68
C ILE A 100 0.59 8.26 3.17
N THR A 101 -0.34 9.13 3.55
CA THR A 101 -0.72 9.35 4.96
C THR A 101 -1.28 8.07 5.59
N ASP A 102 -2.10 7.32 4.85
CA ASP A 102 -2.58 5.99 5.24
C ASP A 102 -1.41 5.03 5.50
N SER A 103 -0.45 4.96 4.59
CA SER A 103 0.74 4.12 4.75
C SER A 103 1.55 4.51 5.99
N LEU A 104 1.69 5.81 6.26
CA LEU A 104 2.37 6.28 7.49
C LEU A 104 1.61 5.85 8.74
N GLY A 105 0.29 6.00 8.73
CA GLY A 105 -0.56 5.51 9.82
C GLY A 105 -0.40 4.00 10.04
N TRP A 106 -0.32 3.24 8.96
CA TRP A 106 -0.14 1.79 9.03
C TRP A 106 1.20 1.39 9.66
N VAL A 107 2.31 2.04 9.26
CA VAL A 107 3.61 1.76 9.87
C VAL A 107 3.66 2.18 11.35
N GLU A 108 3.02 3.28 11.72
CA GLU A 108 2.91 3.69 13.12
C GLU A 108 2.16 2.64 13.94
N PHE A 109 1.08 2.08 13.39
CA PHE A 109 0.35 0.99 14.03
C PHE A 109 1.22 -0.26 14.23
N ARG A 110 1.98 -0.65 13.21
CA ARG A 110 2.91 -1.78 13.29
C ARG A 110 4.01 -1.55 14.34
N LEU A 111 4.41 -0.31 14.55
CA LEU A 111 5.38 0.08 15.58
C LEU A 111 4.76 0.16 16.99
N GLY A 112 3.46 0.00 17.12
CA GLY A 112 2.75 0.09 18.40
C GLY A 112 2.31 1.50 18.78
N ASN A 113 2.47 2.48 17.90
CA ASN A 113 2.08 3.87 18.12
C ASN A 113 0.61 4.10 17.74
N ASN A 114 -0.31 3.49 18.48
CA ASN A 114 -1.73 3.43 18.13
C ASN A 114 -2.40 4.80 18.06
N ASP A 115 -2.09 5.72 18.97
CA ASP A 115 -2.69 7.07 18.97
C ASP A 115 -2.29 7.85 17.72
N GLU A 116 -1.01 7.82 17.36
CA GLU A 116 -0.52 8.48 16.14
C GLU A 116 -1.07 7.81 14.88
N ALA A 117 -1.13 6.48 14.87
CA ALA A 117 -1.75 5.73 13.78
C ALA A 117 -3.21 6.14 13.58
N LEU A 118 -3.98 6.24 14.65
CA LEU A 118 -5.37 6.64 14.60
C LEU A 118 -5.52 8.06 14.06
N ARG A 119 -4.70 9.00 14.52
CA ARG A 119 -4.70 10.39 14.06
C ARG A 119 -4.46 10.47 12.55
N LEU A 120 -3.43 9.80 12.05
CA LEU A 120 -3.07 9.78 10.64
C LEU A 120 -4.13 9.12 9.77
N LEU A 121 -4.66 7.98 10.20
CA LEU A 121 -5.67 7.24 9.45
C LEU A 121 -7.02 7.97 9.42
N ARG A 122 -7.42 8.64 10.50
CA ARG A 122 -8.60 9.49 10.50
C ARG A 122 -8.45 10.66 9.53
N SER A 123 -7.28 11.29 9.49
CA SER A 123 -6.98 12.38 8.55
C SER A 123 -7.04 11.90 7.10
N ALA A 124 -6.41 10.78 6.80
CA ALA A 124 -6.43 10.18 5.47
C ALA A 124 -7.85 9.84 5.03
N TYR A 125 -8.63 9.20 5.90
CA TYR A 125 -10.01 8.81 5.60
C TYR A 125 -10.94 10.01 5.41
N ALA A 126 -10.76 11.08 6.20
CA ALA A 126 -11.53 12.32 6.04
C ALA A 126 -11.23 13.01 4.70
N THR A 127 -9.97 12.97 4.26
CA THR A 127 -9.55 13.55 2.97
C THR A 127 -10.06 12.72 1.80
N ARG A 128 -9.94 11.40 1.90
CA ARG A 128 -10.41 10.46 0.88
C ARG A 128 -10.99 9.20 1.51
N PRO A 129 -12.32 9.10 1.60
CA PRO A 129 -12.97 7.89 2.08
C PRO A 129 -12.79 6.74 1.06
N ASP A 130 -11.84 5.88 1.30
CA ASP A 130 -11.45 4.78 0.44
C ASP A 130 -11.54 3.47 1.22
N ALA A 131 -11.83 2.34 0.52
CA ALA A 131 -12.04 1.05 1.17
C ALA A 131 -10.77 0.50 1.83
N GLU A 132 -9.59 0.73 1.25
CA GLU A 132 -8.34 0.30 1.84
C GLU A 132 -7.99 1.12 3.09
N ILE A 133 -8.17 2.45 3.03
CA ILE A 133 -8.00 3.32 4.19
C ILE A 133 -8.99 2.92 5.30
N ALA A 134 -10.24 2.60 4.94
CA ALA A 134 -11.23 2.09 5.89
C ALA A 134 -10.78 0.78 6.54
N ALA A 135 -10.15 -0.12 5.79
CA ALA A 135 -9.61 -1.36 6.33
C ALA A 135 -8.58 -1.11 7.42
N HIS A 136 -7.62 -0.23 7.16
CA HIS A 136 -6.57 0.12 8.11
C HIS A 136 -7.10 0.88 9.33
N LEU A 137 -7.94 1.89 9.11
CA LEU A 137 -8.56 2.67 10.19
C LEU A 137 -9.39 1.77 11.10
N GLY A 138 -10.21 0.91 10.51
CA GLY A 138 -11.03 -0.04 11.27
C GLY A 138 -10.19 -1.01 12.10
N GLU A 139 -9.07 -1.49 11.57
CA GLU A 139 -8.18 -2.40 12.30
C GLU A 139 -7.54 -1.71 13.51
N VAL A 140 -7.09 -0.47 13.38
CA VAL A 140 -6.55 0.30 14.51
C VAL A 140 -7.63 0.53 15.56
N LEU A 141 -8.84 0.92 15.16
CA LEU A 141 -9.98 1.09 16.07
C LEU A 141 -10.32 -0.22 16.80
N TRP A 142 -10.32 -1.32 16.07
CA TRP A 142 -10.57 -2.66 16.65
C TRP A 142 -9.52 -3.02 17.71
N ALA A 143 -8.25 -2.81 17.40
CA ALA A 143 -7.14 -3.08 18.32
C ALA A 143 -7.21 -2.20 19.58
N MET A 144 -7.76 -0.99 19.46
CA MET A 144 -7.94 -0.07 20.58
C MET A 144 -9.24 -0.30 21.38
N GLY A 145 -9.99 -1.35 21.05
CA GLY A 145 -11.24 -1.71 21.72
C GLY A 145 -12.48 -0.94 21.24
N GLN A 146 -12.36 -0.10 20.22
CA GLN A 146 -13.46 0.68 19.64
C GLN A 146 -14.14 -0.11 18.52
N GLN A 147 -14.72 -1.26 18.87
CA GLN A 147 -15.22 -2.23 17.91
C GLN A 147 -16.45 -1.75 17.13
N ASP A 148 -17.35 -1.02 17.75
CA ASP A 148 -18.56 -0.51 17.07
C ASP A 148 -18.19 0.50 15.99
N GLU A 149 -17.27 1.40 16.27
CA GLU A 149 -16.78 2.35 15.29
C GLU A 149 -16.02 1.64 14.16
N ALA A 150 -15.20 0.65 14.48
CA ALA A 150 -14.50 -0.18 13.49
C ALA A 150 -15.48 -0.82 12.52
N ARG A 151 -16.54 -1.44 13.01
CA ARG A 151 -17.57 -2.06 12.16
C ARG A 151 -18.28 -1.05 11.28
N ARG A 152 -18.56 0.15 11.80
CA ARG A 152 -19.16 1.23 11.02
C ARG A 152 -18.26 1.67 9.86
N ILE A 153 -16.98 1.88 10.12
CA ILE A 153 -16.00 2.27 9.10
C ILE A 153 -15.85 1.16 8.04
N TRP A 154 -15.75 -0.09 8.45
CA TRP A 154 -15.70 -1.21 7.50
C TRP A 154 -16.97 -1.35 6.66
N ALA A 155 -18.13 -1.09 7.23
CA ALA A 155 -19.39 -1.10 6.49
C ALA A 155 -19.42 0.00 5.42
N GLU A 156 -18.92 1.18 5.74
CA GLU A 156 -18.76 2.28 4.76
C GLU A 156 -17.81 1.88 3.64
N GLY A 157 -16.67 1.24 3.97
CA GLY A 157 -15.70 0.74 3.00
C GLY A 157 -16.30 -0.30 2.05
N ARG A 158 -17.09 -1.23 2.57
CA ARG A 158 -17.81 -2.24 1.76
C ARG A 158 -18.79 -1.61 0.78
N LYS A 159 -19.47 -0.55 1.17
CA LYS A 159 -20.40 0.18 0.27
C LYS A 159 -19.65 0.83 -0.89
N ARG A 160 -18.42 1.26 -0.67
CA ARG A 160 -17.60 1.92 -1.70
C ARG A 160 -16.96 0.92 -2.66
N ASP A 161 -16.42 -0.17 -2.12
CA ASP A 161 -15.76 -1.22 -2.88
C ASP A 161 -15.86 -2.55 -2.13
N ALA A 162 -16.90 -3.31 -2.41
CA ALA A 162 -17.15 -4.62 -1.82
C ALA A 162 -16.08 -5.66 -2.20
N GLY A 163 -15.38 -5.45 -3.30
CA GLY A 163 -14.33 -6.34 -3.81
C GLY A 163 -12.92 -5.98 -3.36
N ASN A 164 -12.77 -4.99 -2.48
CA ASN A 164 -11.44 -4.59 -2.01
C ASN A 164 -10.78 -5.73 -1.21
N ASP A 165 -9.63 -6.19 -1.69
CA ASP A 165 -8.92 -7.33 -1.13
C ASP A 165 -8.42 -7.07 0.29
N VAL A 166 -7.85 -5.89 0.55
CA VAL A 166 -7.31 -5.53 1.86
C VAL A 166 -8.42 -5.52 2.92
N LEU A 167 -9.58 -4.94 2.60
CA LEU A 167 -10.73 -4.92 3.51
C LEU A 167 -11.26 -6.33 3.75
N ARG A 168 -11.43 -7.13 2.71
CA ARG A 168 -11.91 -8.51 2.85
C ARG A 168 -10.98 -9.34 3.71
N GLU A 169 -9.68 -9.30 3.45
CA GLU A 169 -8.68 -10.05 4.20
C GLU A 169 -8.61 -9.61 5.67
N THR A 170 -8.73 -8.31 5.92
CA THR A 170 -8.78 -7.76 7.28
C THR A 170 -9.96 -8.33 8.07
N LEU A 171 -11.16 -8.32 7.48
CA LEU A 171 -12.37 -8.83 8.14
C LEU A 171 -12.28 -10.33 8.43
N VAL A 172 -11.72 -11.10 7.49
CA VAL A 172 -11.51 -12.56 7.69
C VAL A 172 -10.51 -12.81 8.82
N ARG A 173 -9.37 -12.15 8.78
CA ARG A 173 -8.28 -12.33 9.76
C ARG A 173 -8.71 -11.94 11.16
N LEU A 174 -9.47 -10.88 11.32
CA LEU A 174 -9.95 -10.40 12.62
C LEU A 174 -11.27 -11.07 13.06
N LYS A 175 -11.83 -11.95 12.23
CA LYS A 175 -13.13 -12.61 12.49
C LYS A 175 -14.25 -11.60 12.78
N ALA A 176 -14.26 -10.51 12.05
CA ALA A 176 -15.15 -9.35 12.23
C ALA A 176 -16.23 -9.27 11.15
N GLN A 177 -16.64 -10.40 10.56
CA GLN A 177 -17.65 -10.49 9.51
C GLN A 177 -19.05 -10.24 10.02
#